data_f6644c6aa8b63db27f174fff1ee92de2
#
_entry.id   f6644c6aa8b63db27f174fff1ee92de2
#
_cell.length_a   1.000
_cell.length_b   1.000
_cell.length_c   1.000
_cell.angle_alpha   90.00
_cell.angle_beta   90.00
_cell.angle_gamma   90.00
#
_symmetry.space_group_name_H-M   'P 1'
#
loop_
_entity.id
_entity.type
_entity.pdbx_description
1 polymer ?
#
loop_
_entity_poly.entity_id
_entity_poly.type
_entity_poly.pdbx_seq_one_letter_code
_entity_poly.pdbx_strand_id
1 'polypeptide(L)'
;MNPQIRHVSLLVTGMFLALLISLTSLQGFARPALWESSSQYGSLTEDSRNARTIYQEYGKARGAIMVNGTAVAASVKSSDSLGYQRVYSNGPLYAPVTGYYSTIFSNMTGIENAENTVLNGSSPSLWRSRIQNLFTGDQPQGGSVELT
;
A
#
# COMPACT_ATOMS: atom_id res chain seq x y z
N MET A 1 -22.30 20.34 -41.78
CA MET A 1 -21.73 20.83 -40.53
C MET A 1 -20.59 21.81 -40.85
N ASN A 2 -20.64 23.02 -40.33
CA ASN A 2 -19.65 24.06 -40.60
C ASN A 2 -18.26 23.60 -40.11
N PRO A 3 -17.18 23.66 -40.94
CA PRO A 3 -15.85 23.19 -40.54
C PRO A 3 -15.32 23.87 -39.28
N GLN A 4 -15.68 25.11 -39.05
CA GLN A 4 -15.31 25.88 -37.86
C GLN A 4 -15.90 25.24 -36.57
N ILE A 5 -17.13 24.74 -36.62
CA ILE A 5 -17.77 24.07 -35.48
C ILE A 5 -17.08 22.74 -35.16
N ARG A 6 -16.61 22.02 -36.17
CA ARG A 6 -15.83 20.78 -35.97
C ARG A 6 -14.51 21.03 -35.26
N HIS A 7 -13.79 22.11 -35.62
CA HIS A 7 -12.53 22.44 -34.95
C HIS A 7 -12.73 22.83 -33.50
N VAL A 8 -13.76 23.65 -33.23
CA VAL A 8 -14.09 24.04 -31.83
C VAL A 8 -14.52 22.81 -31.00
N SER A 9 -15.33 21.92 -31.55
CA SER A 9 -15.75 20.70 -30.88
C SER A 9 -14.56 19.80 -30.58
N LEU A 10 -13.63 19.62 -31.53
CA LEU A 10 -12.40 18.84 -31.32
C LEU A 10 -11.50 19.45 -30.23
N LEU A 11 -11.34 20.76 -30.23
CA LEU A 11 -10.59 21.47 -29.20
C LEU A 11 -11.18 21.28 -27.80
N VAL A 12 -12.49 21.47 -27.66
CA VAL A 12 -13.20 21.30 -26.38
C VAL A 12 -13.09 19.84 -25.89
N THR A 13 -13.29 18.86 -26.80
CA THR A 13 -13.15 17.44 -26.46
C THR A 13 -11.72 17.10 -26.06
N GLY A 14 -10.72 17.64 -26.73
CA GLY A 14 -9.31 17.45 -26.39
C GLY A 14 -8.97 18.03 -25.02
N MET A 15 -9.48 19.22 -24.68
CA MET A 15 -9.31 19.81 -23.34
C MET A 15 -9.97 18.96 -22.25
N PHE A 16 -11.17 18.44 -22.49
CA PHE A 16 -11.83 17.54 -21.53
C PHE A 16 -11.05 16.25 -21.31
N LEU A 17 -10.54 15.63 -22.38
CA LEU A 17 -9.70 14.43 -22.28
C LEU A 17 -8.41 14.72 -21.50
N ALA A 18 -7.75 15.85 -21.77
CA ALA A 18 -6.55 16.26 -21.04
C ALA A 18 -6.83 16.46 -19.53
N LEU A 19 -7.97 17.09 -19.18
CA LEU A 19 -8.39 17.27 -17.80
C LEU A 19 -8.70 15.91 -17.12
N LEU A 20 -9.38 14.99 -17.80
CA LEU A 20 -9.67 13.67 -17.27
C LEU A 20 -8.37 12.89 -17.01
N ILE A 21 -7.43 12.90 -17.95
CA ILE A 21 -6.13 12.24 -17.80
C ILE A 21 -5.35 12.87 -16.64
N SER A 22 -5.32 14.20 -16.55
CA SER A 22 -4.64 14.92 -15.48
C SER A 22 -5.25 14.60 -14.11
N LEU A 23 -6.58 14.60 -14.01
CA LEU A 23 -7.29 14.29 -12.76
C LEU A 23 -7.06 12.83 -12.33
N THR A 24 -7.13 11.91 -13.28
CA THR A 24 -6.86 10.47 -13.02
C THR A 24 -5.42 10.25 -12.60
N SER A 25 -4.46 10.92 -13.25
CA SER A 25 -3.05 10.86 -12.87
C SER A 25 -2.81 11.41 -11.47
N LEU A 26 -3.43 12.55 -11.14
CA LEU A 26 -3.31 13.15 -9.81
C LEU A 26 -3.92 12.26 -8.72
N GLN A 27 -5.04 11.62 -8.99
CA GLN A 27 -5.71 10.72 -8.03
C GLN A 27 -5.00 9.37 -7.89
N GLY A 28 -4.44 8.85 -8.98
CA GLY A 28 -3.80 7.54 -9.00
C GLY A 28 -2.32 7.54 -8.58
N PHE A 29 -1.57 8.58 -8.97
CA PHE A 29 -0.11 8.60 -8.82
C PHE A 29 0.42 9.66 -7.84
N ALA A 30 -0.24 10.81 -7.72
CA ALA A 30 0.24 11.92 -6.90
C ALA A 30 -0.29 11.90 -5.47
N ARG A 31 -1.33 11.13 -5.18
CA ARG A 31 -1.90 11.03 -3.83
C ARG A 31 -0.91 10.59 -2.75
N PRO A 32 -0.03 9.61 -2.98
CA PRO A 32 0.95 9.25 -1.96
C PRO A 32 1.92 10.39 -1.65
N ALA A 33 2.46 11.04 -2.68
CA ALA A 33 3.52 12.04 -2.51
C ALA A 33 3.04 13.39 -1.93
N LEU A 34 1.84 13.83 -2.30
CA LEU A 34 1.29 15.12 -1.83
C LEU A 34 0.66 15.00 -0.44
N TRP A 35 0.18 13.82 -0.07
CA TRP A 35 -0.45 13.57 1.21
C TRP A 35 0.57 13.33 2.34
N GLU A 36 1.71 12.74 2.00
CA GLU A 36 2.79 12.48 2.94
C GLU A 36 3.51 13.76 3.39
N SER A 37 3.55 14.79 2.54
CA SER A 37 4.18 16.07 2.86
C SER A 37 3.28 17.06 3.63
N SER A 38 1.98 16.80 3.75
CA SER A 38 1.02 17.68 4.44
C SER A 38 0.59 17.18 5.82
N SER A 39 1.26 16.19 6.38
CA SER A 39 0.89 15.53 7.64
C SER A 39 1.23 16.33 8.90
N GLN A 40 0.92 17.61 8.93
CA GLN A 40 0.77 18.32 10.20
C GLN A 40 -0.59 18.04 10.87
N TYR A 41 -1.51 17.46 10.13
CA TYR A 41 -2.71 16.80 10.63
C TYR A 41 -2.50 15.31 10.44
N GLY A 42 -2.09 14.61 11.50
CA GLY A 42 -1.95 13.17 11.51
C GLY A 42 -3.13 12.54 10.77
N SER A 43 -2.82 11.76 9.77
CA SER A 43 -3.83 11.14 8.92
C SER A 43 -4.88 10.49 9.82
N LEU A 44 -6.17 10.80 9.62
CA LEU A 44 -7.27 10.13 10.31
C LEU A 44 -7.21 8.61 10.15
N THR A 45 -6.42 8.14 9.18
CA THR A 45 -6.13 6.72 8.96
C THR A 45 -5.08 6.18 9.94
N GLU A 46 -4.24 7.02 10.54
CA GLU A 46 -3.20 6.62 11.51
C GLU A 46 -3.64 6.82 12.97
N ASP A 47 -4.84 7.35 13.21
CA ASP A 47 -5.39 7.46 14.56
C ASP A 47 -5.61 6.06 15.14
N SER A 48 -4.94 5.75 16.27
CA SER A 48 -5.05 4.46 16.97
C SER A 48 -6.49 4.12 17.40
N ARG A 49 -7.38 5.10 17.40
CA ARG A 49 -8.82 4.92 17.68
C ARG A 49 -9.61 4.49 16.44
N ASN A 50 -9.01 4.52 15.26
CA ASN A 50 -9.69 4.13 14.04
C ASN A 50 -9.59 2.62 13.80
N ALA A 51 -10.53 1.87 14.36
CA ALA A 51 -10.58 0.41 14.18
C ALA A 51 -10.66 -0.06 12.71
N ARG A 52 -11.08 0.81 11.79
CA ARG A 52 -11.13 0.47 10.34
C ARG A 52 -9.75 0.22 9.76
N THR A 53 -8.73 0.97 10.19
CA THR A 53 -7.35 0.75 9.72
C THR A 53 -6.83 -0.59 10.16
N ILE A 54 -7.15 -1.01 11.39
CA ILE A 54 -6.78 -2.32 11.93
C ILE A 54 -7.33 -3.44 11.03
N TYR A 55 -8.62 -3.42 10.73
CA TYR A 55 -9.24 -4.42 9.87
C TYR A 55 -8.71 -4.38 8.42
N GLN A 56 -8.40 -3.20 7.89
CA GLN A 56 -7.83 -3.06 6.56
C GLN A 56 -6.39 -3.59 6.48
N GLU A 57 -5.59 -3.34 7.49
CA GLU A 57 -4.19 -3.79 7.55
C GLU A 57 -4.11 -5.31 7.77
N TYR A 58 -4.89 -5.88 8.69
CA TYR A 58 -4.93 -7.32 8.91
C TYR A 58 -5.77 -8.07 7.85
N GLY A 59 -6.61 -7.40 7.10
CA GLY A 59 -7.35 -7.97 5.99
C GLY A 59 -6.50 -8.32 4.77
N LYS A 60 -5.23 -7.86 4.73
CA LYS A 60 -4.29 -8.08 3.63
C LYS A 60 -3.07 -8.83 4.09
N ALA A 61 -2.54 -9.71 3.23
CA ALA A 61 -1.27 -10.35 3.50
C ALA A 61 -0.13 -9.33 3.40
N ARG A 62 0.52 -9.05 4.53
CA ARG A 62 1.72 -8.23 4.59
C ARG A 62 2.91 -9.02 4.03
N GLY A 63 3.78 -8.38 3.27
CA GLY A 63 4.93 -9.00 2.63
C GLY A 63 5.87 -9.70 3.59
N ALA A 64 6.55 -10.74 3.13
CA ALA A 64 7.51 -11.48 3.94
C ALA A 64 8.83 -10.73 4.11
N ILE A 65 9.45 -10.85 5.29
CA ILE A 65 10.86 -10.50 5.50
C ILE A 65 11.66 -11.78 5.38
N MET A 66 12.61 -11.81 4.48
CA MET A 66 13.40 -12.98 4.15
C MET A 66 14.86 -12.78 4.52
N VAL A 67 15.51 -13.85 4.96
CA VAL A 67 16.96 -13.91 5.20
C VAL A 67 17.48 -15.17 4.49
N ASN A 68 18.38 -14.99 3.55
CA ASN A 68 18.93 -16.11 2.75
C ASN A 68 17.84 -17.00 2.15
N GLY A 69 16.80 -16.41 1.57
CA GLY A 69 15.69 -17.14 0.96
C GLY A 69 14.71 -17.78 1.95
N THR A 70 14.89 -17.60 3.27
CA THR A 70 14.00 -18.14 4.30
C THR A 70 13.18 -17.02 4.92
N ALA A 71 11.86 -17.20 5.02
CA ALA A 71 10.98 -16.22 5.63
C ALA A 71 11.14 -16.21 7.16
N VAL A 72 11.64 -15.10 7.69
CA VAL A 72 11.77 -14.87 9.15
C VAL A 72 10.57 -14.13 9.73
N ALA A 73 9.83 -13.39 8.91
CA ALA A 73 8.52 -12.85 9.25
C ALA A 73 7.58 -13.02 8.06
N ALA A 74 6.39 -13.57 8.29
CA ALA A 74 5.40 -13.84 7.26
C ALA A 74 3.98 -13.59 7.77
N SER A 75 3.06 -13.30 6.84
CA SER A 75 1.63 -13.24 7.14
C SER A 75 1.00 -14.60 6.85
N VAL A 76 0.35 -15.17 7.84
CA VAL A 76 -0.36 -16.44 7.74
C VAL A 76 -1.86 -16.15 7.83
N LYS A 77 -2.64 -16.84 7.00
CA LYS A 77 -4.09 -16.72 7.03
C LYS A 77 -4.63 -17.20 8.37
N SER A 78 -5.39 -16.34 9.03
CA SER A 78 -6.06 -16.67 10.29
C SER A 78 -7.53 -16.98 10.04
N SER A 79 -8.12 -17.78 10.92
CA SER A 79 -9.57 -18.07 10.90
C SER A 79 -10.39 -17.04 11.68
N ASP A 80 -9.73 -16.03 12.26
CA ASP A 80 -10.38 -14.95 12.99
C ASP A 80 -10.93 -13.87 12.05
N SER A 81 -11.60 -12.86 12.63
CA SER A 81 -12.18 -11.74 11.90
C SER A 81 -11.15 -10.82 11.24
N LEU A 82 -9.86 -10.97 11.56
CA LEU A 82 -8.79 -10.13 11.06
C LEU A 82 -8.22 -10.62 9.71
N GLY A 83 -8.38 -11.91 9.40
CA GLY A 83 -8.01 -12.52 8.12
C GLY A 83 -6.55 -12.98 8.05
N TYR A 84 -5.58 -12.19 8.50
CA TYR A 84 -4.15 -12.55 8.50
C TYR A 84 -3.50 -12.23 9.83
N GLN A 85 -2.57 -13.11 10.25
CA GLN A 85 -1.75 -12.93 11.43
C GLN A 85 -0.28 -12.84 11.03
N ARG A 86 0.46 -11.92 11.65
CA ARG A 86 1.92 -11.82 11.48
C ARG A 86 2.62 -12.81 12.37
N VAL A 87 3.45 -13.68 11.78
CA VAL A 87 4.19 -14.71 12.48
C VAL A 87 5.68 -14.48 12.27
N TYR A 88 6.45 -14.59 13.33
CA TYR A 88 7.91 -14.43 13.34
C TYR A 88 8.57 -15.78 13.65
N SER A 89 9.38 -16.25 12.70
CA SER A 89 10.20 -17.47 12.91
C SER A 89 11.46 -17.07 13.65
N ASN A 90 11.81 -17.86 14.68
CA ASN A 90 13.01 -17.62 15.48
C ASN A 90 13.13 -16.18 16.02
N GLY A 91 12.05 -15.69 16.67
CA GLY A 91 11.95 -14.34 17.22
C GLY A 91 13.17 -13.91 18.05
N PRO A 92 13.69 -14.71 18.99
CA PRO A 92 14.83 -14.33 19.81
C PRO A 92 16.09 -13.93 19.00
N LEU A 93 16.29 -14.54 17.84
CA LEU A 93 17.45 -14.25 16.99
C LEU A 93 17.23 -13.00 16.11
N TYR A 94 16.05 -12.90 15.51
CA TYR A 94 15.80 -11.89 14.48
C TYR A 94 15.07 -10.64 14.97
N ALA A 95 14.42 -10.68 16.15
CA ALA A 95 13.65 -9.55 16.69
C ALA A 95 14.43 -8.22 16.77
N PRO A 96 15.73 -8.18 17.10
CA PRO A 96 16.47 -6.92 17.11
C PRO A 96 16.55 -6.24 15.75
N VAL A 97 16.48 -7.00 14.66
CA VAL A 97 16.58 -6.50 13.28
C VAL A 97 15.20 -6.37 12.65
N THR A 98 14.40 -7.42 12.67
CA THR A 98 13.05 -7.41 12.08
C THR A 98 12.13 -6.44 12.80
N GLY A 99 12.32 -6.29 14.11
CA GLY A 99 11.36 -5.59 14.95
C GLY A 99 10.07 -6.38 15.12
N TYR A 100 9.00 -5.67 15.40
CA TYR A 100 7.66 -6.20 15.49
C TYR A 100 6.64 -5.26 14.84
N TYR A 101 5.51 -5.83 14.44
CA TYR A 101 4.38 -5.15 13.87
C TYR A 101 3.13 -5.40 14.70
N SER A 102 2.53 -4.32 15.22
CA SER A 102 1.27 -4.38 15.94
C SER A 102 0.39 -3.19 15.58
N THR A 103 -0.70 -3.46 14.88
CA THR A 103 -1.72 -2.43 14.60
C THR A 103 -2.56 -2.11 15.82
N ILE A 104 -2.77 -3.07 16.73
CA ILE A 104 -3.55 -2.87 17.95
C ILE A 104 -2.89 -1.81 18.84
N PHE A 105 -1.57 -1.85 18.98
CA PHE A 105 -0.81 -0.89 19.76
C PHE A 105 -0.27 0.27 18.92
N SER A 106 -0.62 0.33 17.61
CA SER A 106 -0.11 1.32 16.65
C SER A 106 1.41 1.49 16.72
N ASN A 107 2.11 0.38 16.85
CA ASN A 107 3.55 0.39 17.05
C ASN A 107 4.24 -0.60 16.10
N MET A 108 5.28 -0.09 15.45
CA MET A 108 6.14 -0.84 14.55
C MET A 108 7.59 -0.46 14.82
N THR A 109 8.48 -1.45 14.77
CA THR A 109 9.91 -1.23 15.01
C THR A 109 10.76 -1.97 13.98
N GLY A 110 12.05 -1.63 13.93
CA GLY A 110 13.00 -2.31 13.04
C GLY A 110 12.63 -2.21 11.57
N ILE A 111 12.87 -3.28 10.83
CA ILE A 111 12.56 -3.37 9.39
C ILE A 111 11.07 -3.31 9.11
N GLU A 112 10.23 -3.83 10.01
CA GLU A 112 8.77 -3.68 9.88
C GLU A 112 8.35 -2.22 9.73
N ASN A 113 9.03 -1.31 10.43
CA ASN A 113 8.77 0.13 10.32
C ASN A 113 9.50 0.75 9.11
N ALA A 114 10.79 0.44 8.94
CA ALA A 114 11.61 1.03 7.88
C ALA A 114 11.05 0.73 6.47
N GLU A 115 10.62 -0.52 6.25
CA GLU A 115 10.11 -1.00 4.97
C GLU A 115 8.57 -1.14 4.96
N ASN A 116 7.89 -0.39 5.82
CA ASN A 116 6.44 -0.49 5.97
C ASN A 116 5.70 -0.29 4.63
N THR A 117 6.12 0.66 3.81
CA THR A 117 5.49 0.95 2.51
C THR A 117 5.59 -0.21 1.51
N VAL A 118 6.68 -0.95 1.53
CA VAL A 118 6.85 -2.15 0.70
C VAL A 118 6.02 -3.30 1.27
N LEU A 119 6.19 -3.56 2.58
CA LEU A 119 5.55 -4.67 3.26
C LEU A 119 4.02 -4.59 3.27
N ASN A 120 3.43 -3.39 3.37
CA ASN A 120 1.98 -3.21 3.30
C ASN A 120 1.43 -3.08 1.87
N GLY A 121 2.32 -3.12 0.86
CA GLY A 121 1.96 -3.01 -0.54
C GLY A 121 1.62 -1.59 -1.01
N SER A 122 1.91 -0.53 -0.23
CA SER A 122 1.66 0.86 -0.63
C SER A 122 2.78 1.47 -1.49
N SER A 123 3.94 0.82 -1.56
CA SER A 123 5.08 1.31 -2.33
C SER A 123 4.75 1.59 -3.79
N PRO A 124 5.20 2.73 -4.35
CA PRO A 124 5.05 3.03 -5.78
C PRO A 124 5.70 1.98 -6.70
N SER A 125 6.73 1.26 -6.23
CA SER A 125 7.39 0.20 -7.00
C SER A 125 6.47 -0.98 -7.32
N LEU A 126 5.42 -1.17 -6.53
CA LEU A 126 4.46 -2.28 -6.67
C LEU A 126 3.25 -1.93 -7.57
N TRP A 127 3.32 -0.83 -8.34
CA TRP A 127 2.20 -0.39 -9.17
C TRP A 127 1.75 -1.42 -10.20
N ARG A 128 2.69 -2.18 -10.78
CA ARG A 128 2.39 -3.23 -11.78
C ARG A 128 1.58 -4.36 -11.17
N SER A 129 1.98 -4.87 -10.01
CA SER A 129 1.25 -5.93 -9.32
C SER A 129 -0.14 -5.46 -8.88
N ARG A 130 -0.29 -4.20 -8.49
CA ARG A 130 -1.62 -3.64 -8.17
C ARG A 130 -2.55 -3.60 -9.37
N ILE A 131 -2.04 -3.15 -10.53
CA ILE A 131 -2.83 -3.15 -11.76
C ILE A 131 -3.20 -4.58 -12.15
N GLN A 132 -2.26 -5.52 -12.09
CA GLN A 132 -2.52 -6.92 -12.39
C GLN A 132 -3.59 -7.50 -11.45
N ASN A 133 -3.50 -7.25 -10.15
CA ASN A 133 -4.47 -7.71 -9.16
C ASN A 133 -5.88 -7.12 -9.38
N LEU A 134 -5.99 -5.90 -9.93
CA LEU A 134 -7.29 -5.33 -10.32
C LEU A 134 -7.96 -6.14 -11.44
N PHE A 135 -7.20 -6.72 -12.34
CA PHE A 135 -7.73 -7.54 -13.43
C PHE A 135 -7.99 -9.00 -13.01
N THR A 136 -7.18 -9.53 -12.10
CA THR A 136 -7.35 -10.91 -11.59
C THR A 136 -8.34 -11.00 -10.44
N GLY A 137 -8.70 -9.88 -9.83
CA GLY A 137 -9.58 -9.83 -8.64
C GLY A 137 -8.87 -10.28 -7.35
N ASP A 138 -7.55 -10.44 -7.40
CA ASP A 138 -6.77 -10.83 -6.23
C ASP A 138 -6.60 -9.65 -5.25
N GLN A 139 -6.55 -9.97 -3.97
CA GLN A 139 -6.27 -8.98 -2.94
C GLN A 139 -4.82 -8.46 -3.10
N PRO A 140 -4.60 -7.13 -3.03
CA PRO A 140 -3.26 -6.59 -3.08
C PRO A 140 -2.44 -7.11 -1.89
N GLN A 141 -1.32 -7.75 -2.21
CA GLN A 141 -0.38 -8.28 -1.23
C GLN A 141 0.83 -7.35 -1.07
N GLY A 142 1.45 -7.38 0.10
CA GLY A 142 2.69 -6.66 0.34
C GLY A 142 3.87 -7.27 -0.44
N GLY A 143 4.86 -6.43 -0.76
CA GLY A 143 6.13 -6.87 -1.34
C GLY A 143 7.03 -7.52 -0.30
N SER A 144 7.80 -8.53 -0.68
CA SER A 144 8.81 -9.13 0.20
C SER A 144 10.08 -8.28 0.26
N VAL A 145 10.73 -8.28 1.41
CA VAL A 145 12.03 -7.64 1.66
C VAL A 145 13.05 -8.72 1.99
N GLU A 146 14.18 -8.72 1.30
CA GLU A 146 15.26 -9.67 1.55
C GLU A 146 16.43 -8.95 2.21
N LEU A 147 16.92 -9.54 3.30
CA LEU A 147 18.10 -9.10 4.03
C LEU A 147 19.30 -9.93 3.57
N THR A 148 20.30 -9.27 3.07
CA THR A 148 21.59 -9.84 2.64
C THR A 148 22.70 -9.45 3.59
#